data_f5083b7d1d829f236d52f2f11eefe9a9
#
_entry.id   f5083b7d1d829f236d52f2f11eefe9a9
#
_cell.length_a   1.000
_cell.length_b   1.000
_cell.length_c   1.000
_cell.angle_alpha   90.00
_cell.angle_beta   90.00
_cell.angle_gamma   90.00
#
_symmetry.space_group_name_H-M   'P 1'
#
loop_
_entity.id
_entity.type
_entity.pdbx_description
1 polymer ?
#
loop_
_entity_poly.entity_id
_entity_poly.type
_entity_poly.pdbx_seq_one_letter_code
_entity_poly.pdbx_strand_id
1 'polypeptide(L)'
;MILVTGGAGFIGGHLAEKFVRNGHTVTVLDNLDPFYDLDIKRHNIECAREAAQNGPGSYEFVEGDIRNDDLVNELVDDATFVFHQAAQAGVRVSVDNPREVTDINVGGTLNVLDAARDSTVERVVFASSSSVYGKPRYLPYDEDHPTTPVSPYGVSKLAAENYVRVYGDLYDIPTVALRYFTVYGPRMRPNMAISNFVSRCMNDESPVIYGDGSQTRDFTYIDDIVRANTKLLDTDVADGEVLNIGSTDNVSIATLAEVIRDAINPEIVIEHSERRTGDAEHTHANVTKAGNMLDYEPSQDIRSGVQRFIAWYRENREWYECLVRSS
;
A
#
# COMPACT_ATOMS: atom_id res chain seq x y z
N MET A 1 2.69 -13.11 18.43
CA MET A 1 3.57 -12.39 17.47
C MET A 1 2.73 -11.81 16.35
N ILE A 2 3.16 -10.70 15.71
CA ILE A 2 2.55 -10.16 14.49
C ILE A 2 3.43 -10.53 13.30
N LEU A 3 2.86 -11.21 12.31
CA LEU A 3 3.51 -11.46 11.03
C LEU A 3 3.10 -10.37 10.01
N VAL A 4 4.09 -9.72 9.37
CA VAL A 4 3.87 -8.78 8.28
C VAL A 4 4.52 -9.33 7.01
N THR A 5 3.76 -9.87 6.09
CA THR A 5 4.29 -10.27 4.78
C THR A 5 4.44 -9.04 3.88
N GLY A 6 5.48 -8.98 3.05
CA GLY A 6 5.79 -7.76 2.30
C GLY A 6 6.27 -6.60 3.19
N GLY A 7 6.79 -6.93 4.37
CA GLY A 7 7.15 -5.95 5.40
C GLY A 7 8.43 -5.17 5.15
N ALA A 8 9.20 -5.48 4.13
CA ALA A 8 10.28 -4.61 3.63
C ALA A 8 9.77 -3.58 2.60
N GLY A 9 8.52 -3.73 2.12
CA GLY A 9 7.88 -2.80 1.19
C GLY A 9 7.47 -1.47 1.84
N PHE A 10 6.87 -0.58 1.04
CA PHE A 10 6.45 0.76 1.48
C PHE A 10 5.46 0.71 2.66
N ILE A 11 4.29 0.10 2.45
CA ILE A 11 3.25 0.04 3.50
C ILE A 11 3.68 -0.90 4.61
N GLY A 12 4.12 -2.11 4.27
CA GLY A 12 4.51 -3.13 5.25
C GLY A 12 5.65 -2.67 6.17
N GLY A 13 6.64 -1.93 5.65
CA GLY A 13 7.74 -1.38 6.45
C GLY A 13 7.28 -0.35 7.48
N HIS A 14 6.31 0.51 7.12
CA HIS A 14 5.71 1.44 8.07
C HIS A 14 4.87 0.72 9.14
N LEU A 15 4.14 -0.33 8.74
CA LEU A 15 3.39 -1.16 9.69
C LEU A 15 4.32 -1.87 10.67
N ALA A 16 5.36 -2.54 10.17
CA ALA A 16 6.32 -3.24 10.99
C ALA A 16 6.99 -2.30 12.01
N GLU A 17 7.50 -1.16 11.54
CA GLU A 17 8.09 -0.14 12.41
C GLU A 17 7.09 0.35 13.49
N LYS A 18 5.84 0.64 13.09
CA LYS A 18 4.81 1.12 14.01
C LYS A 18 4.44 0.09 15.06
N PHE A 19 4.27 -1.17 14.68
CA PHE A 19 3.94 -2.24 15.62
C PHE A 19 5.08 -2.49 16.61
N VAL A 20 6.33 -2.48 16.14
CA VAL A 20 7.51 -2.56 17.01
C VAL A 20 7.54 -1.39 18.01
N ARG A 21 7.34 -0.16 17.56
CA ARG A 21 7.28 1.02 18.44
C ARG A 21 6.16 0.94 19.48
N ASN A 22 5.06 0.26 19.15
CA ASN A 22 3.94 0.02 20.07
C ASN A 22 4.21 -1.14 21.05
N GLY A 23 5.36 -1.82 20.98
CA GLY A 23 5.75 -2.89 21.92
C GLY A 23 5.42 -4.30 21.46
N HIS A 24 5.03 -4.50 20.20
CA HIS A 24 4.74 -5.83 19.68
C HIS A 24 6.02 -6.57 19.24
N THR A 25 5.96 -7.91 19.32
CA THR A 25 6.92 -8.77 18.62
C THR A 25 6.47 -8.90 17.16
N VAL A 26 7.31 -8.48 16.24
CA VAL A 26 7.01 -8.44 14.81
C VAL A 26 8.01 -9.27 14.02
N THR A 27 7.51 -10.22 13.24
CA THR A 27 8.28 -10.92 12.20
C THR A 27 7.85 -10.43 10.83
N VAL A 28 8.81 -10.11 9.98
CA VAL A 28 8.60 -9.68 8.61
C VAL A 28 9.07 -10.74 7.63
N LEU A 29 8.20 -11.11 6.69
CA LEU A 29 8.55 -11.94 5.52
C LEU A 29 8.55 -11.09 4.26
N ASP A 30 9.67 -11.02 3.53
CA ASP A 30 9.80 -10.33 2.23
C ASP A 30 10.88 -11.03 1.39
N ASN A 31 10.64 -11.21 0.10
CA ASN A 31 11.58 -11.85 -0.82
C ASN A 31 12.58 -10.88 -1.45
N LEU A 32 12.55 -9.61 -1.05
CA LEU A 32 13.37 -8.54 -1.60
C LEU A 32 13.31 -8.45 -3.14
N ASP A 33 12.10 -8.66 -3.72
CA ASP A 33 11.91 -8.53 -5.16
C ASP A 33 12.41 -7.18 -5.68
N PRO A 34 13.23 -7.14 -6.77
CA PRO A 34 13.85 -5.93 -7.29
C PRO A 34 12.91 -5.10 -8.19
N PHE A 35 11.61 -5.15 -7.97
CA PHE A 35 10.61 -4.33 -8.70
C PHE A 35 10.92 -2.83 -8.65
N TYR A 36 11.56 -2.39 -7.59
CA TYR A 36 12.20 -1.09 -7.42
C TYR A 36 13.48 -1.29 -6.61
N ASP A 37 14.31 -0.25 -6.53
CA ASP A 37 15.61 -0.34 -5.90
C ASP A 37 15.54 -0.90 -4.46
N LEU A 38 16.39 -1.88 -4.19
CA LEU A 38 16.40 -2.61 -2.93
C LEU A 38 16.85 -1.76 -1.73
N ASP A 39 17.51 -0.64 -1.96
CA ASP A 39 17.97 0.22 -0.88
C ASP A 39 16.80 0.83 -0.10
N ILE A 40 15.65 1.04 -0.74
CA ILE A 40 14.42 1.43 -0.03
C ILE A 40 13.96 0.31 0.91
N LYS A 41 13.96 -0.94 0.45
CA LYS A 41 13.58 -2.10 1.28
C LYS A 41 14.54 -2.29 2.44
N ARG A 42 15.84 -2.20 2.20
CA ARG A 42 16.88 -2.26 3.24
C ARG A 42 16.72 -1.15 4.27
N HIS A 43 16.44 0.07 3.80
CA HIS A 43 16.16 1.20 4.70
C HIS A 43 14.93 0.95 5.58
N ASN A 44 13.83 0.39 5.04
CA ASN A 44 12.66 0.02 5.82
C ASN A 44 12.98 -1.03 6.90
N ILE A 45 13.79 -2.03 6.57
CA ILE A 45 14.26 -3.03 7.53
C ILE A 45 15.06 -2.37 8.66
N GLU A 46 15.98 -1.46 8.33
CA GLU A 46 16.78 -0.76 9.35
C GLU A 46 15.92 0.14 10.24
N CYS A 47 14.94 0.86 9.70
CA CYS A 47 14.01 1.65 10.51
C CYS A 47 13.28 0.80 11.57
N ALA A 48 12.83 -0.40 11.18
CA ALA A 48 12.17 -1.32 12.10
C ALA A 48 13.15 -1.92 13.14
N ARG A 49 14.40 -2.24 12.74
CA ARG A 49 15.46 -2.68 13.64
C ARG A 49 15.82 -1.62 14.67
N GLU A 50 16.01 -0.38 14.23
CA GLU A 50 16.26 0.77 15.12
C GLU A 50 15.10 1.00 16.09
N ALA A 51 13.85 0.85 15.62
CA ALA A 51 12.68 0.93 16.48
C ALA A 51 12.72 -0.16 17.59
N ALA A 52 13.15 -1.39 17.27
CA ALA A 52 13.28 -2.48 18.23
C ALA A 52 14.45 -2.25 19.22
N GLN A 53 15.57 -1.70 18.75
CA GLN A 53 16.72 -1.38 19.62
C GLN A 53 16.41 -0.26 20.63
N ASN A 54 15.56 0.69 20.26
CA ASN A 54 15.25 1.88 21.03
C ASN A 54 13.86 1.89 21.68
N GLY A 55 13.11 0.79 21.55
CA GLY A 55 11.73 0.68 21.99
C GLY A 55 11.41 -0.63 22.73
N PRO A 56 10.14 -0.82 23.12
CA PRO A 56 9.71 -1.98 23.90
C PRO A 56 9.44 -3.24 23.07
N GLY A 57 9.30 -3.13 21.73
CA GLY A 57 9.00 -4.25 20.84
C GLY A 57 10.23 -4.98 20.35
N SER A 58 10.03 -6.07 19.62
CA SER A 58 11.07 -6.83 18.95
C SER A 58 10.80 -6.99 17.47
N TYR A 59 11.85 -7.16 16.68
CA TYR A 59 11.79 -7.25 15.23
C TYR A 59 12.66 -8.38 14.69
N GLU A 60 12.08 -9.18 13.81
CA GLU A 60 12.79 -10.20 13.04
C GLU A 60 12.49 -10.04 11.56
N PHE A 61 13.52 -10.21 10.73
CA PHE A 61 13.40 -10.21 9.27
C PHE A 61 13.74 -11.57 8.72
N VAL A 62 12.81 -12.17 8.01
CA VAL A 62 12.96 -13.44 7.28
C VAL A 62 12.91 -13.15 5.78
N GLU A 63 14.02 -13.41 5.08
CA GLU A 63 14.04 -13.34 3.62
C GLU A 63 13.41 -14.60 3.04
N GLY A 64 12.31 -14.44 2.31
CA GLY A 64 11.60 -15.55 1.69
C GLY A 64 10.37 -15.12 0.91
N ASP A 65 9.82 -16.06 0.16
CA ASP A 65 8.70 -15.83 -0.76
C ASP A 65 7.41 -16.43 -0.20
N ILE A 66 6.30 -15.71 -0.29
CA ILE A 66 4.97 -16.20 0.13
C ILE A 66 4.48 -17.41 -0.69
N ARG A 67 5.13 -17.73 -1.81
CA ARG A 67 4.87 -18.94 -2.60
C ARG A 67 5.52 -20.19 -2.01
N ASN A 68 6.40 -20.05 -1.04
CA ASN A 68 6.96 -21.16 -0.28
C ASN A 68 6.00 -21.51 0.87
N ASP A 69 5.16 -22.51 0.66
CA ASP A 69 4.12 -22.96 1.60
C ASP A 69 4.70 -23.46 2.93
N ASP A 70 5.80 -24.21 2.92
CA ASP A 70 6.45 -24.69 4.14
C ASP A 70 6.89 -23.51 5.03
N LEU A 71 7.55 -22.49 4.45
CA LEU A 71 7.99 -21.31 5.18
C LEU A 71 6.81 -20.48 5.70
N VAL A 72 5.76 -20.32 4.87
CA VAL A 72 4.57 -19.58 5.28
C VAL A 72 3.85 -20.29 6.42
N ASN A 73 3.73 -21.61 6.38
CA ASN A 73 3.14 -22.41 7.45
C ASN A 73 3.92 -22.23 8.78
N GLU A 74 5.24 -22.31 8.74
CA GLU A 74 6.10 -22.10 9.92
C GLU A 74 5.86 -20.72 10.56
N LEU A 75 5.86 -19.65 9.75
CA LEU A 75 5.71 -18.29 10.25
C LEU A 75 4.29 -17.93 10.71
N VAL A 76 3.28 -18.51 10.09
CA VAL A 76 1.87 -18.29 10.45
C VAL A 76 1.50 -19.03 11.73
N ASP A 77 2.06 -20.24 11.96
CA ASP A 77 1.80 -21.03 13.17
C ASP A 77 2.20 -20.28 14.45
N ASP A 78 3.27 -19.48 14.40
CA ASP A 78 3.73 -18.62 15.49
C ASP A 78 3.00 -17.28 15.61
N ALA A 79 2.13 -16.95 14.64
CA ALA A 79 1.48 -15.63 14.56
C ALA A 79 0.15 -15.58 15.30
N THR A 80 -0.10 -14.47 16.02
CA THR A 80 -1.42 -14.09 16.51
C THR A 80 -2.19 -13.29 15.47
N PHE A 81 -1.50 -12.36 14.79
CA PHE A 81 -2.05 -11.53 13.71
C PHE A 81 -1.20 -11.64 12.46
N VAL A 82 -1.83 -11.71 11.30
CA VAL A 82 -1.16 -11.67 10.00
C VAL A 82 -1.60 -10.44 9.23
N PHE A 83 -0.68 -9.51 8.96
CA PHE A 83 -0.88 -8.38 8.06
C PHE A 83 -0.28 -8.74 6.70
N HIS A 84 -1.13 -9.20 5.79
CA HIS A 84 -0.70 -9.69 4.49
C HIS A 84 -0.61 -8.54 3.47
N GLN A 85 0.59 -7.90 3.40
CA GLN A 85 0.90 -6.81 2.48
C GLN A 85 1.67 -7.26 1.23
N ALA A 86 2.22 -8.47 1.24
CA ALA A 86 2.99 -9.01 0.12
C ALA A 86 2.13 -9.11 -1.15
N ALA A 87 2.62 -8.56 -2.23
CA ALA A 87 2.02 -8.65 -3.55
C ALA A 87 2.98 -8.15 -4.62
N GLN A 88 2.89 -8.67 -5.83
CA GLN A 88 3.43 -7.99 -6.99
C GLN A 88 2.52 -6.83 -7.34
N ALA A 89 2.95 -5.61 -7.01
CA ALA A 89 2.22 -4.39 -7.26
C ALA A 89 2.54 -3.83 -8.66
N GLY A 90 1.59 -3.06 -9.20
CA GLY A 90 1.81 -2.32 -10.44
C GLY A 90 0.94 -2.82 -11.60
N VAL A 91 0.07 -1.92 -12.07
CA VAL A 91 -0.84 -2.21 -13.20
C VAL A 91 -0.07 -2.60 -14.45
N ARG A 92 1.02 -1.86 -14.77
CA ARG A 92 1.80 -2.11 -16.01
C ARG A 92 2.52 -3.45 -15.98
N VAL A 93 3.22 -3.75 -14.89
CA VAL A 93 3.90 -5.05 -14.72
C VAL A 93 2.91 -6.20 -14.86
N SER A 94 1.68 -6.03 -14.36
CA SER A 94 0.65 -7.05 -14.49
C SER A 94 0.16 -7.26 -15.93
N VAL A 95 0.23 -6.25 -16.79
CA VAL A 95 -0.09 -6.40 -18.22
C VAL A 95 0.98 -7.20 -18.94
N ASP A 96 2.26 -6.94 -18.60
CA ASP A 96 3.41 -7.61 -19.21
C ASP A 96 3.56 -9.06 -18.69
N ASN A 97 3.33 -9.29 -17.38
CA ASN A 97 3.54 -10.56 -16.69
C ASN A 97 2.32 -11.04 -15.89
N PRO A 98 1.14 -11.24 -16.51
CA PRO A 98 -0.11 -11.52 -15.78
C PRO A 98 -0.11 -12.86 -15.02
N ARG A 99 0.63 -13.85 -15.51
CA ARG A 99 0.73 -15.18 -14.85
C ARG A 99 1.51 -15.09 -13.55
N GLU A 100 2.67 -14.46 -13.57
CA GLU A 100 3.50 -14.28 -12.39
C GLU A 100 2.79 -13.45 -11.32
N VAL A 101 2.13 -12.34 -11.73
CA VAL A 101 1.32 -11.53 -10.82
C VAL A 101 0.17 -12.32 -10.20
N THR A 102 -0.47 -13.22 -10.95
CA THR A 102 -1.52 -14.09 -10.42
C THR A 102 -0.95 -15.12 -9.45
N ASP A 103 0.17 -15.74 -9.79
CA ASP A 103 0.84 -16.73 -8.95
C ASP A 103 1.26 -16.13 -7.59
N ILE A 104 1.84 -14.95 -7.60
CA ILE A 104 2.21 -14.23 -6.37
C ILE A 104 0.97 -13.78 -5.60
N ASN A 105 0.07 -13.03 -6.24
CA ASN A 105 -1.00 -12.33 -5.53
C ASN A 105 -2.15 -13.27 -5.12
N VAL A 106 -2.42 -14.31 -5.88
CA VAL A 106 -3.48 -15.28 -5.57
C VAL A 106 -2.90 -16.53 -4.93
N GLY A 107 -1.90 -17.15 -5.57
CA GLY A 107 -1.24 -18.35 -5.04
C GLY A 107 -0.60 -18.10 -3.67
N GLY A 108 0.20 -17.02 -3.56
CA GLY A 108 0.80 -16.65 -2.27
C GLY A 108 -0.23 -16.29 -1.19
N THR A 109 -1.36 -15.64 -1.56
CA THR A 109 -2.45 -15.38 -0.60
C THR A 109 -3.10 -16.69 -0.14
N LEU A 110 -3.27 -17.67 -1.03
CA LEU A 110 -3.83 -18.98 -0.67
C LEU A 110 -2.91 -19.70 0.34
N ASN A 111 -1.58 -19.65 0.17
CA ASN A 111 -0.66 -20.24 1.15
C ASN A 111 -0.83 -19.62 2.54
N VAL A 112 -0.97 -18.29 2.62
CA VAL A 112 -1.23 -17.60 3.89
C VAL A 112 -2.58 -18.01 4.50
N LEU A 113 -3.62 -18.16 3.69
CA LEU A 113 -4.95 -18.55 4.16
C LEU A 113 -5.01 -20.04 4.58
N ASP A 114 -4.35 -20.93 3.83
CA ASP A 114 -4.25 -22.35 4.20
C ASP A 114 -3.50 -22.51 5.51
N ALA A 115 -2.38 -21.81 5.70
CA ALA A 115 -1.66 -21.78 6.95
C ALA A 115 -2.51 -21.24 8.11
N ALA A 116 -3.24 -20.15 7.89
CA ALA A 116 -4.11 -19.56 8.90
C ALA A 116 -5.28 -20.48 9.29
N ARG A 117 -5.83 -21.26 8.34
CA ARG A 117 -6.88 -22.25 8.62
C ARG A 117 -6.42 -23.32 9.63
N ASP A 118 -5.19 -23.75 9.55
CA ASP A 118 -4.64 -24.85 10.33
C ASP A 118 -3.91 -24.35 11.59
N SER A 119 -3.97 -23.05 11.91
CA SER A 119 -3.29 -22.38 13.02
C SER A 119 -4.25 -21.77 14.05
N THR A 120 -3.69 -21.03 15.02
CA THR A 120 -4.43 -20.28 16.04
C THR A 120 -4.42 -18.77 15.77
N VAL A 121 -4.26 -18.35 14.52
CA VAL A 121 -4.30 -16.93 14.12
C VAL A 121 -5.64 -16.30 14.49
N GLU A 122 -5.59 -15.18 15.23
CA GLU A 122 -6.78 -14.45 15.65
C GLU A 122 -7.33 -13.56 14.55
N ARG A 123 -6.49 -13.13 13.57
CA ARG A 123 -6.95 -12.35 12.42
C ARG A 123 -5.94 -12.29 11.29
N VAL A 124 -6.46 -12.36 10.04
CA VAL A 124 -5.73 -12.05 8.81
C VAL A 124 -6.25 -10.72 8.24
N VAL A 125 -5.38 -9.71 8.14
CA VAL A 125 -5.65 -8.43 7.49
C VAL A 125 -5.03 -8.43 6.11
N PHE A 126 -5.86 -8.36 5.07
CA PHE A 126 -5.43 -8.43 3.68
C PHE A 126 -5.37 -7.04 3.04
N ALA A 127 -4.24 -6.71 2.43
CA ALA A 127 -4.09 -5.52 1.60
C ALA A 127 -4.75 -5.72 0.23
N SER A 128 -6.02 -5.37 0.12
CA SER A 128 -6.72 -5.24 -1.15
C SER A 128 -6.40 -3.90 -1.83
N SER A 129 -7.12 -3.50 -2.85
CA SER A 129 -6.83 -2.33 -3.65
C SER A 129 -8.09 -1.72 -4.26
N SER A 130 -8.14 -0.39 -4.41
CA SER A 130 -9.15 0.31 -5.21
C SER A 130 -9.19 -0.13 -6.68
N SER A 131 -8.13 -0.79 -7.18
CA SER A 131 -8.06 -1.36 -8.53
C SER A 131 -9.12 -2.46 -8.79
N VAL A 132 -9.73 -3.02 -7.74
CA VAL A 132 -10.83 -3.99 -7.85
C VAL A 132 -12.10 -3.38 -8.46
N TYR A 133 -12.31 -2.07 -8.28
CA TYR A 133 -13.49 -1.37 -8.80
C TYR A 133 -13.45 -1.18 -10.32
N GLY A 134 -12.26 -0.88 -10.88
CA GLY A 134 -12.09 -0.65 -12.32
C GLY A 134 -12.76 0.64 -12.79
N LYS A 135 -13.69 0.54 -13.77
CA LYS A 135 -14.41 1.71 -14.29
C LYS A 135 -15.55 2.12 -13.35
N PRO A 136 -15.65 3.39 -12.94
CA PRO A 136 -16.71 3.83 -12.06
C PRO A 136 -18.08 3.79 -12.76
N ARG A 137 -19.08 3.27 -12.04
CA ARG A 137 -20.51 3.47 -12.36
C ARG A 137 -21.04 4.71 -11.65
N TYR A 138 -20.50 5.00 -10.48
CA TYR A 138 -20.73 6.21 -9.69
C TYR A 138 -19.49 6.48 -8.83
N LEU A 139 -19.36 7.69 -8.32
CA LEU A 139 -18.34 8.13 -7.39
C LEU A 139 -18.98 8.95 -6.27
N PRO A 140 -18.43 8.90 -5.05
CA PRO A 140 -17.30 8.08 -4.62
C PRO A 140 -17.63 6.59 -4.59
N TYR A 141 -16.60 5.72 -4.70
CA TYR A 141 -16.76 4.28 -4.53
C TYR A 141 -17.11 3.96 -3.08
N ASP A 142 -18.21 3.29 -2.83
CA ASP A 142 -18.48 2.54 -1.59
C ASP A 142 -18.15 1.05 -1.79
N GLU A 143 -18.22 0.27 -0.73
CA GLU A 143 -17.86 -1.15 -0.77
C GLU A 143 -18.89 -2.00 -1.55
N ASP A 144 -20.12 -1.50 -1.73
CA ASP A 144 -21.18 -2.12 -2.54
C ASP A 144 -21.06 -1.81 -4.04
N HIS A 145 -20.15 -0.89 -4.43
CA HIS A 145 -19.91 -0.61 -5.84
C HIS A 145 -19.45 -1.87 -6.58
N PRO A 146 -20.01 -2.16 -7.79
CA PRO A 146 -19.59 -3.32 -8.59
C PRO A 146 -18.08 -3.35 -8.85
N THR A 147 -17.46 -4.50 -8.60
CA THR A 147 -16.06 -4.76 -8.86
C THR A 147 -15.86 -5.27 -10.28
N THR A 148 -15.33 -4.40 -11.16
CA THR A 148 -15.09 -4.68 -12.59
C THR A 148 -13.67 -4.26 -12.99
N PRO A 149 -12.63 -4.96 -12.48
CA PRO A 149 -11.24 -4.55 -12.68
C PRO A 149 -10.88 -4.45 -14.16
N VAL A 150 -10.00 -3.50 -14.50
CA VAL A 150 -9.55 -3.21 -15.87
C VAL A 150 -8.10 -3.58 -16.12
N SER A 151 -7.46 -4.22 -15.16
CA SER A 151 -6.06 -4.68 -15.26
C SER A 151 -5.89 -6.06 -14.63
N PRO A 152 -4.90 -6.85 -15.07
CA PRO A 152 -4.57 -8.14 -14.43
C PRO A 152 -4.24 -7.99 -12.93
N TYR A 153 -3.61 -6.89 -12.52
CA TYR A 153 -3.40 -6.57 -11.11
C TYR A 153 -4.72 -6.45 -10.34
N GLY A 154 -5.67 -5.65 -10.86
CA GLY A 154 -7.00 -5.51 -10.23
C GLY A 154 -7.74 -6.85 -10.17
N VAL A 155 -7.64 -7.68 -11.22
CA VAL A 155 -8.22 -9.05 -11.24
C VAL A 155 -7.59 -9.91 -10.15
N SER A 156 -6.25 -9.93 -10.03
CA SER A 156 -5.57 -10.74 -9.02
C SER A 156 -5.92 -10.30 -7.59
N LYS A 157 -6.02 -8.98 -7.33
CA LYS A 157 -6.42 -8.46 -6.02
C LYS A 157 -7.88 -8.80 -5.69
N LEU A 158 -8.79 -8.70 -6.65
CA LEU A 158 -10.18 -9.10 -6.46
C LEU A 158 -10.33 -10.61 -6.21
N ALA A 159 -9.59 -11.43 -6.94
CA ALA A 159 -9.58 -12.86 -6.72
C ALA A 159 -9.09 -13.22 -5.31
N ALA A 160 -7.95 -12.64 -4.88
CA ALA A 160 -7.43 -12.84 -3.54
C ALA A 160 -8.39 -12.34 -2.45
N GLU A 161 -9.00 -11.16 -2.62
CA GLU A 161 -10.02 -10.61 -1.69
C GLU A 161 -11.22 -11.56 -1.54
N ASN A 162 -11.69 -12.17 -2.65
CA ASN A 162 -12.77 -13.15 -2.59
C ASN A 162 -12.34 -14.42 -1.85
N TYR A 163 -11.10 -14.90 -2.02
CA TYR A 163 -10.59 -16.02 -1.24
C TYR A 163 -10.51 -15.69 0.25
N VAL A 164 -10.00 -14.52 0.62
CA VAL A 164 -9.96 -14.05 2.01
C VAL A 164 -11.34 -14.10 2.66
N ARG A 165 -12.37 -13.58 1.98
CA ARG A 165 -13.75 -13.62 2.47
C ARG A 165 -14.29 -15.04 2.57
N VAL A 166 -14.11 -15.85 1.52
CA VAL A 166 -14.63 -17.25 1.51
C VAL A 166 -13.96 -18.09 2.59
N TYR A 167 -12.65 -17.90 2.85
CA TYR A 167 -11.97 -18.61 3.93
C TYR A 167 -12.48 -18.17 5.31
N GLY A 168 -12.75 -16.86 5.49
CA GLY A 168 -13.42 -16.38 6.68
C GLY A 168 -14.75 -17.07 6.93
N ASP A 169 -15.61 -17.12 5.91
CA ASP A 169 -16.95 -17.71 6.00
C ASP A 169 -16.92 -19.26 6.18
N LEU A 170 -15.99 -19.96 5.52
CA LEU A 170 -15.96 -21.45 5.53
C LEU A 170 -15.21 -22.03 6.73
N TYR A 171 -14.20 -21.35 7.22
CA TYR A 171 -13.28 -21.87 8.24
C TYR A 171 -13.29 -21.08 9.54
N ASP A 172 -14.23 -20.14 9.69
CA ASP A 172 -14.35 -19.27 10.87
C ASP A 172 -13.04 -18.49 11.21
N ILE A 173 -12.24 -18.14 10.17
CA ILE A 173 -11.03 -17.35 10.34
C ILE A 173 -11.42 -15.87 10.34
N PRO A 174 -11.16 -15.09 11.40
CA PRO A 174 -11.39 -13.65 11.36
C PRO A 174 -10.53 -12.99 10.27
N THR A 175 -11.17 -12.41 9.25
CA THR A 175 -10.47 -11.78 8.12
C THR A 175 -10.99 -10.37 7.89
N VAL A 176 -10.10 -9.45 7.50
CA VAL A 176 -10.46 -8.09 7.08
C VAL A 176 -9.73 -7.77 5.78
N ALA A 177 -10.44 -7.28 4.77
CA ALA A 177 -9.83 -6.80 3.53
C ALA A 177 -9.87 -5.26 3.47
N LEU A 178 -8.71 -4.63 3.30
CA LEU A 178 -8.58 -3.18 3.20
C LEU A 178 -8.30 -2.77 1.76
N ARG A 179 -9.26 -2.13 1.09
CA ARG A 179 -9.10 -1.57 -0.25
C ARG A 179 -8.37 -0.24 -0.16
N TYR A 180 -7.04 -0.28 -0.25
CA TYR A 180 -6.22 0.93 -0.26
C TYR A 180 -6.41 1.70 -1.57
N PHE A 181 -6.52 3.02 -1.45
CA PHE A 181 -6.47 3.94 -2.57
C PHE A 181 -5.01 4.31 -2.87
N THR A 182 -4.73 5.45 -3.51
CA THR A 182 -3.36 5.76 -3.91
C THR A 182 -2.52 6.22 -2.73
N VAL A 183 -1.80 5.29 -2.10
CA VAL A 183 -1.00 5.58 -0.91
C VAL A 183 0.28 6.33 -1.29
N TYR A 184 0.60 7.38 -0.53
CA TYR A 184 1.82 8.18 -0.69
C TYR A 184 2.40 8.62 0.66
N GLY A 185 3.66 9.04 0.65
CA GLY A 185 4.36 9.53 1.84
C GLY A 185 5.84 9.12 1.87
N PRO A 186 6.54 9.37 2.97
CA PRO A 186 7.93 8.96 3.18
C PRO A 186 8.20 7.53 2.77
N ARG A 187 9.35 7.26 2.14
CA ARG A 187 9.78 5.92 1.70
C ARG A 187 8.87 5.26 0.64
N MET A 188 7.98 6.05 -0.01
CA MET A 188 7.17 5.53 -1.11
C MET A 188 8.03 5.07 -2.30
N ARG A 189 7.47 4.25 -3.16
CA ARG A 189 8.19 3.76 -4.35
C ARG A 189 8.63 4.91 -5.24
N PRO A 190 9.88 4.89 -5.76
CA PRO A 190 10.46 6.00 -6.50
C PRO A 190 9.77 6.28 -7.84
N ASN A 191 9.16 5.26 -8.46
CA ASN A 191 8.49 5.34 -9.75
C ASN A 191 7.05 5.90 -9.70
N MET A 192 6.62 6.47 -8.57
CA MET A 192 5.31 7.09 -8.43
C MET A 192 5.32 8.57 -8.84
N ALA A 193 4.17 9.10 -9.27
CA ALA A 193 4.05 10.47 -9.77
C ALA A 193 4.56 11.52 -8.76
N ILE A 194 4.19 11.39 -7.48
CA ILE A 194 4.62 12.35 -6.44
C ILE A 194 6.14 12.38 -6.31
N SER A 195 6.79 11.20 -6.20
CA SER A 195 8.26 11.12 -6.10
C SER A 195 8.94 11.75 -7.32
N ASN A 196 8.44 11.44 -8.52
CA ASN A 196 8.97 11.98 -9.76
C ASN A 196 8.81 13.50 -9.86
N PHE A 197 7.62 14.03 -9.53
CA PHE A 197 7.37 15.47 -9.59
C PHE A 197 8.23 16.23 -8.57
N VAL A 198 8.34 15.70 -7.34
CA VAL A 198 9.21 16.30 -6.31
C VAL A 198 10.67 16.28 -6.75
N SER A 199 11.20 15.13 -7.22
CA SER A 199 12.57 15.03 -7.70
C SER A 199 12.86 16.04 -8.82
N ARG A 200 11.98 16.12 -9.82
CA ARG A 200 12.17 17.06 -10.94
C ARG A 200 12.15 18.50 -10.47
N CYS A 201 11.16 18.90 -9.69
CA CYS A 201 11.08 20.27 -9.17
C CYS A 201 12.27 20.63 -8.25
N MET A 202 12.79 19.67 -7.47
CA MET A 202 13.99 19.88 -6.63
C MET A 202 15.29 20.08 -7.44
N ASN A 203 15.28 19.73 -8.72
CA ASN A 203 16.38 19.91 -9.66
C ASN A 203 16.08 20.98 -10.73
N ASP A 204 15.10 21.87 -10.47
CA ASP A 204 14.67 22.91 -11.41
C ASP A 204 14.23 22.34 -12.78
N GLU A 205 13.76 21.09 -12.82
CA GLU A 205 13.24 20.43 -14.01
C GLU A 205 11.71 20.44 -14.01
N SER A 206 11.10 20.52 -15.19
CA SER A 206 9.65 20.47 -15.38
C SER A 206 9.06 19.13 -14.96
N PRO A 207 8.06 19.06 -14.07
CA PRO A 207 7.26 17.85 -13.89
C PRO A 207 6.49 17.54 -15.17
N VAL A 208 6.44 16.25 -15.56
CA VAL A 208 5.82 15.81 -16.82
C VAL A 208 4.52 15.08 -16.55
N ILE A 209 3.41 15.63 -17.02
CA ILE A 209 2.07 15.05 -16.96
C ILE A 209 1.81 14.24 -18.23
N TYR A 210 1.37 12.98 -18.08
CA TYR A 210 0.94 12.15 -19.21
C TYR A 210 -0.55 12.38 -19.50
N GLY A 211 -0.86 12.93 -20.67
CA GLY A 211 -2.17 13.40 -21.07
C GLY A 211 -2.42 14.86 -20.67
N ASP A 212 -3.68 15.21 -20.49
CA ASP A 212 -4.12 16.56 -20.09
C ASP A 212 -4.08 16.81 -18.56
N GLY A 213 -3.82 15.77 -17.78
CA GLY A 213 -3.78 15.85 -16.31
C GLY A 213 -5.15 15.85 -15.64
N SER A 214 -6.25 15.67 -16.39
CA SER A 214 -7.62 15.66 -15.85
C SER A 214 -7.95 14.40 -15.04
N GLN A 215 -7.18 13.33 -15.20
CA GLN A 215 -7.36 12.10 -14.42
C GLN A 215 -7.18 12.38 -12.93
N THR A 216 -8.10 11.85 -12.10
CA THR A 216 -8.12 12.11 -10.67
C THR A 216 -7.78 10.89 -9.84
N ARG A 217 -7.17 11.11 -8.68
CA ARG A 217 -6.85 10.08 -7.70
C ARG A 217 -7.25 10.54 -6.30
N ASP A 218 -7.67 9.57 -5.52
CA ASP A 218 -7.70 9.67 -4.08
C ASP A 218 -6.29 9.35 -3.57
N PHE A 219 -5.59 10.37 -3.08
CA PHE A 219 -4.24 10.24 -2.54
C PHE A 219 -4.30 10.12 -1.02
N THR A 220 -4.01 8.93 -0.50
CA THR A 220 -4.09 8.61 0.93
C THR A 220 -2.71 8.65 1.57
N TYR A 221 -2.54 9.47 2.62
CA TYR A 221 -1.26 9.57 3.29
C TYR A 221 -0.93 8.32 4.09
N ILE A 222 0.34 7.92 4.11
CA ILE A 222 0.79 6.64 4.71
C ILE A 222 0.40 6.51 6.18
N ASP A 223 0.43 7.59 6.97
CA ASP A 223 0.06 7.55 8.39
C ASP A 223 -1.41 7.14 8.59
N ASP A 224 -2.30 7.48 7.65
CA ASP A 224 -3.71 7.09 7.71
C ASP A 224 -3.89 5.59 7.48
N ILE A 225 -3.11 5.01 6.56
CA ILE A 225 -3.05 3.56 6.33
C ILE A 225 -2.54 2.84 7.58
N VAL A 226 -1.44 3.33 8.16
CA VAL A 226 -0.85 2.77 9.38
C VAL A 226 -1.86 2.81 10.53
N ARG A 227 -2.58 3.93 10.68
CA ARG A 227 -3.59 4.09 11.73
C ARG A 227 -4.76 3.13 11.55
N ALA A 228 -5.29 2.97 10.33
CA ALA A 228 -6.37 2.02 10.05
C ALA A 228 -5.96 0.58 10.39
N ASN A 229 -4.77 0.16 9.99
CA ASN A 229 -4.26 -1.19 10.31
C ASN A 229 -4.02 -1.38 11.81
N THR A 230 -3.47 -0.37 12.50
CA THR A 230 -3.20 -0.45 13.94
C THR A 230 -4.48 -0.65 14.75
N LYS A 231 -5.58 0.00 14.35
CA LYS A 231 -6.89 -0.17 15.02
C LYS A 231 -7.41 -1.61 14.98
N LEU A 232 -7.05 -2.38 13.95
CA LEU A 232 -7.46 -3.78 13.83
C LEU A 232 -6.75 -4.73 14.82
N LEU A 233 -5.76 -4.27 15.57
CA LEU A 233 -5.18 -5.03 16.68
C LEU A 233 -6.07 -5.00 17.94
N ASP A 234 -6.94 -3.98 18.06
CA ASP A 234 -7.67 -3.68 19.28
C ASP A 234 -9.19 -3.95 19.18
N THR A 235 -9.70 -4.35 17.99
CA THR A 235 -11.14 -4.53 17.77
C THR A 235 -11.43 -5.64 16.76
N ASP A 236 -12.54 -6.35 16.97
CA ASP A 236 -13.09 -7.41 16.11
C ASP A 236 -14.29 -6.96 15.26
N VAL A 237 -14.73 -5.71 15.40
CA VAL A 237 -15.95 -5.21 14.73
C VAL A 237 -15.87 -5.24 13.20
N ALA A 238 -14.67 -5.33 12.63
CA ALA A 238 -14.44 -5.37 11.18
C ALA A 238 -14.21 -6.80 10.64
N ASP A 239 -14.32 -7.83 11.46
CA ASP A 239 -14.12 -9.21 11.02
C ASP A 239 -15.19 -9.62 9.98
N GLY A 240 -14.73 -10.26 8.89
CA GLY A 240 -15.54 -10.59 7.74
C GLY A 240 -15.77 -9.44 6.75
N GLU A 241 -15.27 -8.24 7.04
CA GLU A 241 -15.60 -7.03 6.29
C GLU A 241 -14.54 -6.63 5.25
N VAL A 242 -15.02 -5.92 4.23
CA VAL A 242 -14.20 -5.18 3.27
C VAL A 242 -14.37 -3.70 3.55
N LEU A 243 -13.27 -2.96 3.66
CA LEU A 243 -13.28 -1.53 3.99
C LEU A 243 -12.45 -0.73 3.00
N ASN A 244 -12.99 0.40 2.55
CA ASN A 244 -12.21 1.40 1.81
C ASN A 244 -11.35 2.22 2.77
N ILE A 245 -10.05 2.34 2.46
CA ILE A 245 -9.13 3.20 3.18
C ILE A 245 -8.58 4.22 2.17
N GLY A 246 -9.11 5.42 2.24
CA GLY A 246 -8.89 6.55 1.33
C GLY A 246 -8.84 7.89 2.06
N SER A 247 -8.55 8.96 1.32
CA SER A 247 -8.47 10.33 1.87
C SER A 247 -9.79 11.10 1.79
N THR A 248 -10.74 10.63 0.99
CA THR A 248 -11.94 11.37 0.58
C THR A 248 -11.69 12.56 -0.37
N ASP A 249 -10.44 12.90 -0.66
CA ASP A 249 -10.07 13.91 -1.64
C ASP A 249 -10.01 13.29 -3.05
N ASN A 250 -10.48 14.06 -4.04
CA ASN A 250 -10.39 13.67 -5.45
C ASN A 250 -9.54 14.69 -6.20
N VAL A 251 -8.24 14.41 -6.31
CA VAL A 251 -7.26 15.37 -6.82
C VAL A 251 -6.81 15.01 -8.23
N SER A 252 -6.85 15.98 -9.17
CA SER A 252 -6.32 15.77 -10.51
C SER A 252 -4.79 15.72 -10.51
N ILE A 253 -4.22 15.01 -11.48
CA ILE A 253 -2.75 14.98 -11.64
C ILE A 253 -2.21 16.36 -11.97
N ALA A 254 -2.98 17.20 -12.68
CA ALA A 254 -2.63 18.61 -12.92
C ALA A 254 -2.54 19.39 -11.59
N THR A 255 -3.56 19.29 -10.74
CA THR A 255 -3.56 19.94 -9.42
C THR A 255 -2.41 19.43 -8.54
N LEU A 256 -2.14 18.12 -8.56
CA LEU A 256 -1.01 17.55 -7.83
C LEU A 256 0.33 18.16 -8.28
N ALA A 257 0.56 18.26 -9.59
CA ALA A 257 1.77 18.85 -10.15
C ALA A 257 1.92 20.34 -9.77
N GLU A 258 0.82 21.10 -9.79
CA GLU A 258 0.77 22.50 -9.35
C GLU A 258 1.12 22.62 -7.85
N VAL A 259 0.50 21.80 -6.98
CA VAL A 259 0.75 21.82 -5.54
C VAL A 259 2.22 21.54 -5.24
N ILE A 260 2.84 20.58 -5.93
CA ILE A 260 4.25 20.23 -5.74
C ILE A 260 5.16 21.34 -6.26
N ARG A 261 4.91 21.83 -7.48
CA ARG A 261 5.66 22.94 -8.08
C ARG A 261 5.63 24.17 -7.18
N ASP A 262 4.44 24.62 -6.78
CA ASP A 262 4.25 25.83 -5.96
C ASP A 262 4.92 25.72 -4.59
N ALA A 263 5.01 24.52 -4.02
CA ALA A 263 5.69 24.26 -2.76
C ALA A 263 7.23 24.24 -2.87
N ILE A 264 7.79 24.08 -4.08
CA ILE A 264 9.23 23.95 -4.31
C ILE A 264 9.77 25.16 -5.06
N ASN A 265 9.28 25.42 -6.25
CA ASN A 265 9.67 26.55 -7.11
C ASN A 265 8.52 26.89 -8.11
N PRO A 266 7.73 27.93 -7.86
CA PRO A 266 6.57 28.30 -8.69
C PRO A 266 6.93 28.76 -10.10
N GLU A 267 8.21 29.06 -10.39
CA GLU A 267 8.67 29.49 -11.72
C GLU A 267 8.83 28.30 -12.69
N ILE A 268 8.80 27.05 -12.20
CA ILE A 268 8.94 25.87 -13.04
C ILE A 268 7.68 25.69 -13.90
N VAL A 269 7.88 25.43 -15.18
CA VAL A 269 6.79 25.14 -16.14
C VAL A 269 6.41 23.66 -16.02
N ILE A 270 5.11 23.34 -16.02
CA ILE A 270 4.61 21.97 -16.10
C ILE A 270 4.53 21.57 -17.56
N GLU A 271 5.12 20.43 -17.91
CA GLU A 271 5.11 19.87 -19.25
C GLU A 271 4.08 18.75 -19.41
N HIS A 272 3.54 18.59 -20.62
CA HIS A 272 2.62 17.53 -20.96
C HIS A 272 3.23 16.60 -22.01
N SER A 273 2.93 15.29 -21.88
CA SER A 273 3.36 14.25 -22.82
C SER A 273 2.17 13.39 -23.24
N GLU A 274 2.36 12.48 -24.16
CA GLU A 274 1.31 11.60 -24.65
C GLU A 274 0.67 10.78 -23.52
N ARG A 275 -0.65 10.58 -23.58
CA ARG A 275 -1.42 9.80 -22.59
C ARG A 275 -0.97 8.36 -22.58
N ARG A 276 -0.80 7.79 -21.39
CA ARG A 276 -0.51 6.36 -21.17
C ARG A 276 -1.81 5.56 -21.04
N THR A 277 -1.85 4.33 -21.54
CA THR A 277 -3.00 3.43 -21.47
C THR A 277 -2.95 2.54 -20.23
N GLY A 278 -4.12 2.11 -19.73
CA GLY A 278 -4.24 1.08 -18.68
C GLY A 278 -4.56 1.58 -17.28
N ASP A 279 -4.48 2.88 -17.02
CA ASP A 279 -4.83 3.46 -15.72
C ASP A 279 -6.32 3.81 -15.62
N ALA A 280 -6.91 3.67 -14.42
CA ALA A 280 -8.24 4.18 -14.13
C ALA A 280 -8.30 5.70 -14.36
N GLU A 281 -9.42 6.22 -14.89
CA GLU A 281 -9.54 7.67 -15.13
C GLU A 281 -9.76 8.44 -13.83
N HIS A 282 -10.62 7.92 -12.95
CA HIS A 282 -10.99 8.59 -11.71
C HIS A 282 -11.06 7.57 -10.57
N THR A 283 -10.53 7.93 -9.40
CA THR A 283 -10.70 7.17 -8.17
C THR A 283 -11.04 8.11 -7.02
N HIS A 284 -12.08 7.78 -6.25
CA HIS A 284 -12.54 8.56 -5.10
C HIS A 284 -13.20 7.61 -4.09
N ALA A 285 -12.72 7.60 -2.85
CA ALA A 285 -13.20 6.72 -1.80
C ALA A 285 -14.41 7.29 -1.07
N ASN A 286 -15.39 6.44 -0.79
CA ASN A 286 -16.28 6.62 0.34
C ASN A 286 -15.73 5.80 1.51
N VAL A 287 -15.36 6.45 2.60
CA VAL A 287 -14.77 5.81 3.79
C VAL A 287 -15.75 5.75 4.96
N THR A 288 -17.04 5.98 4.71
CA THR A 288 -18.07 6.02 5.76
C THR A 288 -18.12 4.72 6.56
N LYS A 289 -17.97 3.57 5.90
CA LYS A 289 -17.96 2.27 6.55
C LYS A 289 -16.75 2.12 7.49
N ALA A 290 -15.54 2.46 7.02
CA ALA A 290 -14.34 2.46 7.86
C ALA A 290 -14.45 3.47 9.01
N GLY A 291 -15.07 4.62 8.79
CA GLY A 291 -15.37 5.60 9.84
C GLY A 291 -16.25 5.01 10.94
N ASN A 292 -17.35 4.35 10.55
CA ASN A 292 -18.30 3.77 11.50
C ASN A 292 -17.71 2.58 12.28
N MET A 293 -16.88 1.76 11.65
CA MET A 293 -16.37 0.52 12.25
C MET A 293 -15.03 0.73 12.99
N LEU A 294 -14.15 1.55 12.44
CA LEU A 294 -12.80 1.74 12.97
C LEU A 294 -12.57 3.15 13.51
N ASP A 295 -13.59 4.01 13.54
CA ASP A 295 -13.37 5.43 13.82
C ASP A 295 -12.21 5.99 12.94
N TYR A 296 -12.25 5.60 11.65
CA TYR A 296 -11.27 6.03 10.67
C TYR A 296 -11.65 7.39 10.11
N GLU A 297 -10.73 8.34 10.23
CA GLU A 297 -10.84 9.66 9.65
C GLU A 297 -9.49 10.02 8.99
N PRO A 298 -9.48 10.32 7.68
CA PRO A 298 -8.23 10.74 7.02
C PRO A 298 -7.74 12.05 7.63
N SER A 299 -6.44 12.11 7.93
CA SER A 299 -5.84 13.20 8.70
C SER A 299 -5.13 14.25 7.85
N GLN A 300 -4.87 13.94 6.56
CA GLN A 300 -4.09 14.79 5.68
C GLN A 300 -4.84 15.09 4.39
N ASP A 301 -5.02 16.37 4.08
CA ASP A 301 -5.29 16.81 2.72
C ASP A 301 -4.03 16.70 1.85
N ILE A 302 -4.18 16.75 0.53
CA ILE A 302 -3.06 16.56 -0.40
C ILE A 302 -1.96 17.64 -0.22
N ARG A 303 -2.29 18.89 0.13
CA ARG A 303 -1.31 19.96 0.29
C ARG A 303 -0.43 19.72 1.52
N SER A 304 -1.05 19.41 2.65
CA SER A 304 -0.37 19.09 3.90
C SER A 304 0.50 17.85 3.78
N GLY A 305 -0.03 16.78 3.17
CA GLY A 305 0.72 15.54 2.97
C GLY A 305 1.90 15.70 2.00
N VAL A 306 1.73 16.47 0.91
CA VAL A 306 2.82 16.79 -0.03
C VAL A 306 3.91 17.61 0.67
N GLN A 307 3.55 18.60 1.49
CA GLN A 307 4.55 19.38 2.25
C GLN A 307 5.36 18.47 3.20
N ARG A 308 4.72 17.53 3.89
CA ARG A 308 5.41 16.56 4.75
C ARG A 308 6.34 15.64 3.94
N PHE A 309 5.88 15.18 2.77
CA PHE A 309 6.73 14.38 1.88
C PHE A 309 7.93 15.18 1.35
N ILE A 310 7.74 16.43 0.94
CA ILE A 310 8.82 17.32 0.51
C ILE A 310 9.85 17.56 1.62
N ALA A 311 9.40 17.77 2.87
CA ALA A 311 10.29 17.94 4.02
C ALA A 311 11.13 16.67 4.23
N TRP A 312 10.48 15.49 4.26
CA TRP A 312 11.18 14.22 4.35
C TRP A 312 12.14 13.99 3.18
N TYR A 313 11.73 14.32 1.95
CA TYR A 313 12.57 14.17 0.76
C TYR A 313 13.85 15.01 0.87
N ARG A 314 13.75 16.26 1.36
CA ARG A 314 14.92 17.15 1.56
C ARG A 314 15.92 16.55 2.56
N GLU A 315 15.44 16.00 3.66
CA GLU A 315 16.27 15.35 4.69
C GLU A 315 16.93 14.06 4.19
N ASN A 316 16.29 13.37 3.27
CA ASN A 316 16.71 12.06 2.76
C ASN A 316 17.22 12.11 1.31
N ARG A 317 17.42 13.31 0.74
CA ARG A 317 17.74 13.53 -0.67
C ARG A 317 18.98 12.78 -1.11
N GLU A 318 20.01 12.72 -0.27
CA GLU A 318 21.30 12.12 -0.61
C GLU A 318 21.19 10.66 -1.05
N TRP A 319 20.35 9.87 -0.39
CA TRP A 319 20.18 8.46 -0.73
C TRP A 319 18.93 8.19 -1.58
N TYR A 320 17.82 8.94 -1.37
CA TYR A 320 16.55 8.63 -2.02
C TYR A 320 16.47 9.16 -3.46
N GLU A 321 17.06 10.32 -3.76
CA GLU A 321 16.94 10.95 -5.09
C GLU A 321 17.55 10.11 -6.21
N CYS A 322 18.71 9.47 -5.98
CA CYS A 322 19.32 8.60 -6.98
C CYS A 322 18.39 7.44 -7.39
N LEU A 323 17.59 6.91 -6.44
CA LEU A 323 16.65 5.83 -6.69
C LEU A 323 15.45 6.30 -7.53
N VAL A 324 14.99 7.55 -7.31
CA VAL A 324 13.90 8.15 -8.11
C VAL A 324 14.38 8.42 -9.55
N ARG A 325 15.61 8.85 -9.73
CA ARG A 325 16.14 9.21 -11.05
C ARG A 325 16.59 8.00 -11.87
N SER A 326 16.83 6.86 -11.25
CA SER A 326 17.18 5.60 -11.94
C SER A 326 15.98 4.72 -12.26
N SER A 327 14.77 5.08 -11.80
CA SER A 327 13.54 4.27 -11.89
C SER A 327 12.70 4.53 -13.15
#